data_5cc17347320251bf259e3794bc0983e9
#
_entry.id   5cc17347320251bf259e3794bc0983e9
#
_cell.length_a   1.000
_cell.length_b   1.000
_cell.length_c   1.000
_cell.angle_alpha   90.00
_cell.angle_beta   90.00
_cell.angle_gamma   90.00
#
_symmetry.space_group_name_H-M   'P 1'
#
loop_
_entity.id
_entity.type
_entity.pdbx_description
1 polymer ?
#
loop_
_entity_poly.entity_id
_entity_poly.type
_entity_poly.pdbx_seq_one_letter_code
_entity_poly.pdbx_strand_id
1 'polypeptide(L)' 'MKATSFEELKIWQSARELTKEIYAITRLPEFSKDYRFVGQITAAMGSVMDNIAEGFERDGNK' A
#
# COMPACT_ATOMS: atom_id res chain seq x y z
N MET A 1 -9.22 -8.68 -18.55
CA MET A 1 -8.44 -9.89 -18.33
C MET A 1 -8.02 -9.99 -16.87
N LYS A 2 -7.97 -11.20 -16.40
CA LYS A 2 -7.69 -11.41 -15.00
C LYS A 2 -6.20 -11.71 -14.78
N ALA A 3 -5.61 -11.10 -13.78
CA ALA A 3 -4.24 -11.39 -13.43
C ALA A 3 -4.14 -12.79 -12.87
N THR A 4 -3.04 -13.46 -13.14
CA THR A 4 -2.81 -14.78 -12.56
C THR A 4 -2.53 -14.64 -11.07
N SER A 5 -2.66 -15.74 -10.36
CA SER A 5 -2.32 -15.74 -8.94
C SER A 5 -0.90 -15.28 -8.71
N PHE A 6 0.02 -15.69 -9.59
CA PHE A 6 1.41 -15.30 -9.45
C PHE A 6 1.58 -13.80 -9.60
N GLU A 7 0.91 -13.22 -10.60
CA GLU A 7 1.01 -11.78 -10.83
C GLU A 7 0.38 -11.00 -9.69
N GLU A 8 -0.75 -11.47 -9.20
CA GLU A 8 -1.40 -10.82 -8.07
C GLU A 8 -0.51 -10.83 -6.84
N LEU A 9 0.12 -11.96 -6.59
CA LEU A 9 1.01 -12.08 -5.45
C LEU A 9 2.19 -11.15 -5.58
N LYS A 10 2.75 -11.04 -6.78
CA LYS A 10 3.89 -10.17 -7.01
C LYS A 10 3.54 -8.71 -6.78
N ILE A 11 2.39 -8.29 -7.29
CA ILE A 11 1.94 -6.92 -7.09
C ILE A 11 1.71 -6.65 -5.60
N TRP A 12 1.09 -7.59 -4.93
CA TRP A 12 0.81 -7.44 -3.50
C TRP A 12 2.10 -7.33 -2.69
N GLN A 13 3.08 -8.16 -3.03
CA GLN A 13 4.36 -8.12 -2.32
C GLN A 13 5.07 -6.81 -2.57
N SER A 14 5.06 -6.31 -3.80
CA SER A 14 5.69 -5.03 -4.10
C SER A 14 5.04 -3.91 -3.33
N ALA A 15 3.72 -3.90 -3.26
CA ALA A 15 3.00 -2.88 -2.53
C ALA A 15 3.34 -2.93 -1.04
N ARG A 16 3.44 -4.13 -0.49
CA ARG A 16 3.78 -4.27 0.93
C ARG A 16 5.20 -3.77 1.21
N GLU A 17 6.13 -4.07 0.32
CA GLU A 17 7.50 -3.59 0.50
C GLU A 17 7.55 -2.07 0.50
N LEU A 18 6.85 -1.46 -0.45
CA LEU A 18 6.82 -0.01 -0.51
C LEU A 18 6.19 0.57 0.74
N THR A 19 5.10 -0.03 1.21
CA THR A 19 4.43 0.44 2.41
C THR A 19 5.37 0.37 3.61
N LYS A 20 6.12 -0.71 3.73
CA LYS A 20 7.06 -0.84 4.84
C LYS A 20 8.12 0.25 4.79
N GLU A 21 8.62 0.56 3.60
CA GLU A 21 9.62 1.61 3.47
C GLU A 21 9.07 2.97 3.85
N ILE A 22 7.84 3.24 3.44
CA ILE A 22 7.22 4.52 3.75
C ILE A 22 6.97 4.63 5.25
N TYR A 23 6.50 3.58 5.89
CA TYR A 23 6.33 3.61 7.34
C TYR A 23 7.65 3.81 8.07
N ALA A 24 8.71 3.21 7.55
CA ALA A 24 10.03 3.42 8.15
C ALA A 24 10.42 4.89 8.08
N ILE A 25 10.14 5.55 6.96
CA ILE A 25 10.45 6.96 6.81
C ILE A 25 9.67 7.79 7.82
N THR A 26 8.40 7.46 8.05
CA THR A 26 7.59 8.23 8.98
C THR A 26 8.05 8.09 10.41
N ARG A 27 8.89 7.11 10.70
CA ARG A 27 9.43 6.93 12.05
C ARG A 27 10.74 7.64 12.26
N LEU A 28 11.32 8.21 11.22
CA LEU A 28 12.54 8.98 11.37
C LEU A 28 12.27 10.22 12.20
N PRO A 29 13.24 10.64 13.01
CA PRO A 29 13.03 11.82 13.87
C PRO A 29 12.62 13.06 13.09
N GLU A 30 13.12 13.20 11.87
CA GLU A 30 12.79 14.37 11.06
C GLU A 30 11.31 14.44 10.74
N PHE A 31 10.66 13.30 10.60
CA PHE A 31 9.28 13.26 10.13
C PHE A 31 8.28 12.83 11.18
N SER A 32 8.74 12.12 12.21
CA SER A 32 7.81 11.55 13.17
C SER A 32 7.04 12.62 13.94
N LYS A 33 7.59 13.81 14.06
CA LYS A 33 6.94 14.91 14.75
C LYS A 33 6.01 15.70 13.85
N ASP A 34 6.07 15.46 12.54
CA ASP A 34 5.21 16.14 11.60
C ASP A 34 3.94 15.33 11.45
N TYR A 35 3.01 15.54 12.35
CA TYR A 35 1.80 14.72 12.40
C TYR A 35 0.96 14.86 11.14
N ARG A 36 0.96 16.05 10.55
CA ARG A 36 0.21 16.24 9.32
C ARG A 36 0.79 15.43 8.18
N PHE A 37 2.11 15.48 8.05
CA PHE A 37 2.78 14.72 7.00
C PHE A 37 2.55 13.21 7.19
N VAL A 38 2.79 12.72 8.41
CA VAL A 38 2.62 11.31 8.71
C VAL A 38 1.17 10.88 8.45
N GLY A 39 0.21 11.67 8.89
CA GLY A 39 -1.19 11.35 8.68
C GLY A 39 -1.55 11.28 7.22
N GLN A 40 -1.07 12.24 6.43
CA GLN A 40 -1.39 12.26 5.01
C GLN A 40 -0.78 11.08 4.27
N ILE A 41 0.48 10.78 4.56
CA ILE A 41 1.15 9.73 3.80
C ILE A 41 0.63 8.35 4.19
N THR A 42 0.29 8.14 5.46
CA THR A 42 -0.26 6.85 5.86
C THR A 42 -1.66 6.66 5.31
N ALA A 43 -2.44 7.74 5.26
CA ALA A 43 -3.77 7.65 4.66
C ALA A 43 -3.67 7.35 3.16
N ALA A 44 -2.71 7.98 2.49
CA ALA A 44 -2.52 7.72 1.07
C ALA A 44 -2.13 6.27 0.81
N MET A 45 -1.25 5.72 1.65
CA MET A 45 -0.85 4.33 1.48
C MET A 45 -2.01 3.39 1.75
N GLY A 46 -2.84 3.72 2.72
CA GLY A 46 -4.03 2.91 2.96
C GLY A 46 -4.94 2.88 1.75
N SER A 47 -5.13 4.04 1.11
CA SER A 47 -5.95 4.10 -0.10
C SER A 47 -5.37 3.24 -1.21
N VAL A 48 -4.05 3.28 -1.38
CA VAL A 48 -3.40 2.49 -2.42
C VAL A 48 -3.64 1.00 -2.17
N MET A 49 -3.43 0.56 -0.94
CA MET A 49 -3.62 -0.84 -0.62
C MET A 49 -5.07 -1.26 -0.79
N ASP A 50 -6.00 -0.40 -0.39
CA ASP A 50 -7.42 -0.69 -0.58
C ASP A 50 -7.76 -0.82 -2.05
N ASN A 51 -7.23 0.06 -2.89
CA ASN A 51 -7.51 0.00 -4.31
C ASN A 51 -6.97 -1.28 -4.92
N ILE A 52 -5.81 -1.71 -4.49
CA ILE A 52 -5.24 -2.95 -5.00
C ILE A 52 -6.11 -4.13 -4.60
N ALA A 53 -6.52 -4.15 -3.35
CA ALA A 53 -7.36 -5.25 -2.85
C ALA A 53 -8.69 -5.28 -3.58
N GLU A 54 -9.29 -4.11 -3.81
CA GLU A 54 -10.55 -4.04 -4.52
C GLU A 54 -10.42 -4.53 -5.94
N GLY A 55 -9.30 -4.21 -6.57
CA GLY A 55 -9.05 -4.67 -7.92
C GLY A 55 -9.00 -6.18 -7.98
N PHE A 56 -8.33 -6.80 -7.01
CA PHE A 56 -8.27 -8.26 -6.96
C PHE A 56 -9.65 -8.86 -6.76
N GLU A 57 -10.42 -8.29 -5.84
CA GLU A 57 -11.76 -8.79 -5.58
C GLU A 57 -12.65 -8.68 -6.80
N ARG A 58 -12.57 -7.54 -7.47
CA ARG A 58 -13.41 -7.32 -8.63
C ARG A 58 -13.12 -8.33 -9.71
N ASP A 59 -11.86 -8.63 -9.95
CA ASP A 59 -11.48 -9.57 -10.98
C ASP A 59 -11.76 -11.00 -10.58
N GLY A 60 -11.45 -11.35 -9.36
CA GLY A 60 -11.51 -12.72 -8.93
C GLY A 60 -12.83 -13.13 -8.36
N ASN A 61 -13.70 -12.19 -8.11
CA ASN A 61 -14.92 -12.43 -7.37
C ASN A 61 -16.12 -12.39 -8.29
N LYS A 62 -16.08 -13.17 -9.27
CA LYS A 62 -17.18 -13.12 -10.25
C LYS A 62 -18.35 -13.93 -9.88
#